data_3969308e86431945ebf63399ffc54fe9
#
_entry.id   3969308e86431945ebf63399ffc54fe9
#
_cell.length_a   1.000
_cell.length_b   1.000
_cell.length_c   1.000
_cell.angle_alpha   90.00
_cell.angle_beta   90.00
_cell.angle_gamma   90.00
#
_symmetry.space_group_name_H-M   'P 1'
#
loop_
_entity.id
_entity.type
_entity.pdbx_description
1 polymer ?
#
loop_
_entity_poly.entity_id
_entity_poly.type
_entity_poly.pdbx_seq_one_letter_code
_entity_poly.pdbx_strand_id
1 'polypeptide(L)'
;MSARRALTNTDFAMTEGPDGTYTSDVLELKAGEEFKVRQGASWDVNFGVEFNGANIVVEADGKYQVQLVWDGAQGGTVTLIPVE
;
A
#
# COMPACT_ATOMS: atom_id res chain seq x y z
N MET A 1 5.46 7.98 1.96
CA MET A 1 4.31 7.07 1.80
C MET A 1 4.32 6.00 2.86
N SER A 2 3.16 5.54 3.27
CA SER A 2 3.04 4.43 4.19
C SER A 2 1.87 3.53 3.78
N ALA A 3 1.98 2.23 4.08
CA ALA A 3 0.90 1.29 3.91
C ALA A 3 0.16 1.19 5.25
N ARG A 4 -1.14 1.47 5.26
CA ARG A 4 -1.95 1.42 6.48
C ARG A 4 -2.88 0.23 6.46
N ARG A 5 -2.71 -0.65 7.45
CA ARG A 5 -3.57 -1.82 7.64
C ARG A 5 -4.82 -1.41 8.43
N ALA A 6 -5.98 -1.69 7.86
CA ALA A 6 -7.26 -1.36 8.51
C ALA A 6 -7.45 -2.17 9.81
N LEU A 7 -7.06 -3.44 9.81
CA LEU A 7 -7.28 -4.34 10.94
C LEU A 7 -6.58 -3.86 12.22
N THR A 8 -5.37 -3.34 12.12
CA THR A 8 -4.55 -2.96 13.27
C THR A 8 -4.39 -1.45 13.41
N ASN A 9 -4.90 -0.66 12.49
CA ASN A 9 -4.68 0.79 12.41
C ASN A 9 -3.19 1.13 12.47
N THR A 10 -2.37 0.34 11.80
CA THR A 10 -0.91 0.48 11.83
C THR A 10 -0.42 0.92 10.46
N ASP A 11 0.46 1.93 10.43
CA ASP A 11 1.15 2.37 9.22
C ASP A 11 2.52 1.71 9.15
N PHE A 12 2.86 1.21 7.96
CA PHE A 12 4.18 0.66 7.67
C PHE A 12 4.85 1.59 6.67
N ALA A 13 6.06 2.08 7.01
CA ALA A 13 6.80 2.99 6.15
C ALA A 13 7.13 2.34 4.81
N MET A 14 7.10 3.14 3.75
CA MET A 14 7.49 2.73 2.42
C MET A 14 8.72 3.53 2.00
N THR A 15 9.66 2.87 1.36
CA THR A 15 10.89 3.49 0.89
C THR A 15 10.70 3.99 -0.53
N GLU A 16 11.00 5.25 -0.75
CA GLU A 16 10.97 5.85 -2.08
C GLU A 16 12.15 5.36 -2.92
N GLY A 17 11.84 4.83 -4.09
CA GLY A 17 12.82 4.46 -5.10
C GLY A 17 12.78 5.44 -6.27
N PRO A 18 13.39 5.09 -7.40
CA PRO A 18 13.38 5.92 -8.60
C PRO A 18 11.97 6.01 -9.22
N ASP A 19 11.73 7.09 -9.95
CA ASP A 19 10.54 7.26 -10.80
C ASP A 19 9.21 7.17 -10.04
N GLY A 20 9.17 7.61 -8.79
CA GLY A 20 7.93 7.64 -8.02
C GLY A 20 7.48 6.27 -7.51
N THR A 21 8.37 5.30 -7.46
CA THR A 21 8.08 3.97 -6.93
C THR A 21 8.37 3.92 -5.43
N TYR A 22 7.39 3.47 -4.65
CA TYR A 22 7.52 3.29 -3.20
C TYR A 22 7.30 1.83 -2.86
N THR A 23 8.13 1.27 -2.00
CA THR A 23 8.05 -0.15 -1.64
C THR A 23 8.16 -0.32 -0.12
N SER A 24 7.29 -1.12 0.46
CA SER A 24 7.33 -1.44 1.88
C SER A 24 8.31 -2.58 2.15
N ASP A 25 8.64 -2.78 3.42
CA ASP A 25 9.26 -4.01 3.87
C ASP A 25 8.30 -5.18 3.67
N VAL A 26 8.79 -6.40 3.85
CA VAL A 26 7.96 -7.60 3.76
C VAL A 26 6.96 -7.61 4.91
N LEU A 27 5.68 -7.73 4.58
CA LEU A 27 4.58 -7.77 5.54
C LEU A 27 3.89 -9.13 5.45
N GLU A 28 3.54 -9.70 6.60
CA GLU A 28 2.71 -10.89 6.65
C GLU A 28 1.24 -10.46 6.66
N LEU A 29 0.51 -10.82 5.61
CA LEU A 29 -0.88 -10.43 5.42
C LEU A 29 -1.77 -11.66 5.32
N LYS A 30 -3.01 -11.53 5.79
CA LYS A 30 -4.00 -12.60 5.81
C LYS A 30 -5.11 -12.33 4.80
N ALA A 31 -5.67 -13.40 4.26
CA ALA A 31 -6.82 -13.31 3.37
C ALA A 31 -7.96 -12.53 4.03
N GLY A 32 -8.55 -11.62 3.29
CA GLY A 32 -9.62 -10.74 3.79
C GLY A 32 -9.12 -9.50 4.51
N GLU A 33 -7.83 -9.38 4.77
CA GLU A 33 -7.25 -8.18 5.36
C GLU A 33 -7.29 -7.03 4.35
N GLU A 34 -7.55 -5.80 4.83
CA GLU A 34 -7.65 -4.63 3.97
C GLU A 34 -6.57 -3.62 4.33
N PHE A 35 -6.10 -2.89 3.32
CA PHE A 35 -5.13 -1.82 3.52
C PHE A 35 -5.26 -0.73 2.47
N LYS A 36 -4.65 0.42 2.74
CA LYS A 36 -4.48 1.52 1.79
C LYS A 36 -3.07 2.08 1.92
N VAL A 37 -2.63 2.79 0.89
CA VAL A 37 -1.37 3.54 0.94
C VAL A 37 -1.73 5.01 1.09
N ARG A 38 -1.01 5.74 1.95
CA ARG A 38 -1.25 7.15 2.15
C ARG A 38 0.05 7.92 2.28
N GLN A 39 0.00 9.22 2.00
CA GLN A 39 1.15 10.10 2.15
C GLN A 39 1.26 10.56 3.60
N GLY A 40 2.34 10.16 4.27
CA GLY A 40 2.50 10.46 5.69
C GLY A 40 1.32 9.91 6.50
N ALA A 41 0.83 10.67 7.45
CA ALA A 41 -0.32 10.33 8.27
C ALA A 41 -1.60 11.05 7.79
N SER A 42 -1.64 11.48 6.54
CA SER A 42 -2.75 12.25 5.96
C SER A 42 -3.54 11.42 4.98
N TRP A 43 -4.85 11.66 4.93
CA TRP A 43 -5.74 11.06 3.94
C TRP A 43 -5.95 11.95 2.72
N ASP A 44 -5.27 13.10 2.62
CA ASP A 44 -5.37 13.98 1.46
C ASP A 44 -4.84 13.31 0.19
N VAL A 45 -3.77 12.53 0.32
CA VAL A 45 -3.25 11.70 -0.77
C VAL A 45 -3.26 10.25 -0.30
N ASN A 46 -4.13 9.44 -0.89
CA ASN A 46 -4.25 8.03 -0.51
C ASN A 46 -4.62 7.20 -1.74
N PHE A 47 -4.22 5.93 -1.68
CA PHE A 47 -4.44 4.98 -2.75
C PHE A 47 -4.98 3.68 -2.18
N GLY A 48 -6.10 3.24 -2.71
CA GLY A 48 -6.59 1.89 -2.54
C GLY A 48 -6.49 1.18 -3.87
N VAL A 49 -7.62 0.66 -4.38
CA VAL A 49 -7.68 0.10 -5.74
C VAL A 49 -7.44 1.18 -6.79
N GLU A 50 -7.63 2.44 -6.42
CA GLU A 50 -7.31 3.62 -7.23
C GLU A 50 -7.08 4.80 -6.31
N PHE A 51 -6.70 5.95 -6.86
CA PHE A 51 -6.53 7.18 -6.07
C PHE A 51 -7.82 7.50 -5.32
N ASN A 52 -7.71 7.67 -4.01
CA ASN A 52 -8.83 7.96 -3.10
C ASN A 52 -9.95 6.92 -3.22
N GLY A 53 -9.62 5.70 -3.62
CA GLY A 53 -10.57 4.62 -3.84
C GLY A 53 -10.77 3.72 -2.62
N ALA A 54 -11.46 2.60 -2.85
CA ALA A 54 -11.75 1.62 -1.82
C ALA A 54 -10.47 0.92 -1.36
N ASN A 55 -10.52 0.35 -0.14
CA ASN A 55 -9.41 -0.42 0.40
C ASN A 55 -9.04 -1.59 -0.51
N ILE A 56 -7.76 -1.92 -0.53
CA ILE A 56 -7.28 -3.12 -1.22
C ILE A 56 -7.50 -4.31 -0.29
N VAL A 57 -8.05 -5.39 -0.83
CA VAL A 57 -8.33 -6.61 -0.08
C VAL A 57 -7.29 -7.67 -0.43
N VAL A 58 -6.68 -8.26 0.58
CA VAL A 58 -5.73 -9.37 0.41
C VAL A 58 -6.51 -10.64 0.09
N GLU A 59 -6.17 -11.33 -0.99
CA GLU A 59 -6.92 -12.50 -1.44
C GLU A 59 -6.46 -13.80 -0.80
N ALA A 60 -5.19 -13.89 -0.40
CA ALA A 60 -4.61 -15.11 0.18
C ALA A 60 -3.58 -14.77 1.25
N ASP A 61 -3.46 -15.63 2.25
CA ASP A 61 -2.43 -15.51 3.26
C ASP A 61 -1.05 -15.57 2.62
N GLY A 62 -0.11 -14.78 3.12
CA GLY A 62 1.26 -14.83 2.64
C GLY A 62 2.08 -13.64 3.09
N LYS A 63 3.31 -13.62 2.61
CA LYS A 63 4.21 -12.49 2.81
C LYS A 63 4.27 -11.67 1.54
N TYR A 64 4.16 -10.36 1.68
CA TYR A 64 4.07 -9.44 0.56
C TYR A 64 4.88 -8.18 0.82
N GLN A 65 5.33 -7.56 -0.27
CA GLN A 65 5.72 -6.15 -0.24
C GLN A 65 4.61 -5.35 -0.92
N VAL A 66 4.26 -4.22 -0.35
CA VAL A 66 3.30 -3.28 -0.96
C VAL A 66 4.11 -2.30 -1.80
N GLN A 67 3.77 -2.17 -3.07
CA GLN A 67 4.44 -1.26 -3.97
C GLN A 67 3.44 -0.26 -4.54
N LEU A 68 3.78 1.02 -4.49
CA LEU A 68 3.04 2.08 -5.14
C LEU A 68 3.89 2.68 -6.25
N VAL A 69 3.35 2.77 -7.44
CA VAL A 69 3.92 3.57 -8.53
C VAL A 69 3.03 4.78 -8.70
N TRP A 70 3.56 5.95 -8.38
CA TRP A 70 2.80 7.21 -8.32
C TRP A 70 3.41 8.25 -9.26
N ASP A 71 2.56 8.92 -10.03
CA ASP A 71 3.00 9.95 -10.99
C ASP A 71 3.11 11.34 -10.38
N GLY A 72 2.85 11.49 -9.09
CA GLY A 72 2.90 12.78 -8.39
C GLY A 72 1.58 13.54 -8.40
N ALA A 73 0.55 12.98 -9.01
CA ALA A 73 -0.79 13.59 -9.11
C ALA A 73 -1.84 12.59 -8.61
N GLN A 74 -2.88 12.33 -9.38
CA GLN A 74 -3.94 11.38 -9.02
C GLN A 74 -3.76 10.00 -9.67
N GLY A 75 -2.71 9.81 -10.45
CA GLY A 75 -2.41 8.53 -11.08
C GLY A 75 -1.45 7.70 -10.24
N GLY A 76 -1.87 6.52 -9.82
CA GLY A 76 -1.03 5.62 -9.08
C GLY A 76 -1.58 4.21 -9.11
N THR A 77 -0.68 3.24 -9.01
CA THR A 77 -1.02 1.82 -8.98
C THR A 77 -0.37 1.18 -7.77
N VAL A 78 -1.18 0.51 -6.96
CA VAL A 78 -0.71 -0.25 -5.81
C VAL A 78 -0.73 -1.73 -6.17
N THR A 79 0.39 -2.40 -5.93
CA THR A 79 0.56 -3.82 -6.23
C THR A 79 1.03 -4.56 -4.98
N LEU A 80 0.49 -5.74 -4.76
CA LEU A 80 1.02 -6.68 -3.77
C LEU A 80 2.01 -7.60 -4.48
N ILE A 81 3.25 -7.60 -4.01
CA ILE A 81 4.32 -8.43 -4.57
C ILE A 81 4.54 -9.60 -3.62
N PRO A 82 4.17 -10.83 -4.02
CA PRO A 82 4.38 -11.99 -3.17
C PRO A 82 5.87 -12.23 -2.92
N VAL A 83 6.20 -12.56 -1.68
CA VAL A 83 7.58 -12.89 -1.26
C VAL A 83 7.57 -14.30 -0.70
N GLU A 84 8.43 -15.14 -1.24
CA GLU A 84 8.56 -16.52 -0.76
C GLU A 84 9.51 -16.62 0.42
#